data_5477dab43f7a1f408da1f12220d6d24e
#
_entry.id   5477dab43f7a1f408da1f12220d6d24e
#
_cell.length_a   1.000
_cell.length_b   1.000
_cell.length_c   1.000
_cell.angle_alpha   90.00
_cell.angle_beta   90.00
_cell.angle_gamma   90.00
#
_symmetry.space_group_name_H-M   'P 1'
#
loop_
_entity.id
_entity.type
_entity.pdbx_description
1 polymer ?
#
loop_
_entity_poly.entity_id
_entity_poly.type
_entity_poly.pdbx_seq_one_letter_code
_entity_poly.pdbx_strand_id
1 'polypeptide(L)' 'VIKQDLITLIEKKRAELIQVAITNGLSSSIAIRYSQELDNLLNEYNRIYIKKVQTAGF' A
#
# COMPACT_ATOMS: atom_id res chain seq x y z
N VAL A 1 -2.10 -16.42 -1.72
CA VAL A 1 -2.71 -15.21 -2.31
C VAL A 1 -2.28 -15.09 -3.75
N ILE A 2 -3.22 -14.95 -4.64
CA ILE A 2 -2.86 -14.76 -6.03
C ILE A 2 -2.63 -13.30 -6.30
N LYS A 3 -1.88 -13.04 -7.34
CA LYS A 3 -1.47 -11.68 -7.67
C LYS A 3 -2.66 -10.74 -7.81
N GLN A 4 -3.71 -11.20 -8.47
CA GLN A 4 -4.86 -10.36 -8.67
C GLN A 4 -5.52 -9.95 -7.36
N ASP A 5 -5.58 -10.87 -6.42
CA ASP A 5 -6.16 -10.56 -5.12
C ASP A 5 -5.34 -9.52 -4.38
N LEU A 6 -4.01 -9.65 -4.47
CA LEU A 6 -3.15 -8.71 -3.79
C LEU A 6 -3.27 -7.32 -4.40
N ILE A 7 -3.33 -7.25 -5.72
CA ILE A 7 -3.52 -5.97 -6.40
C ILE A 7 -4.84 -5.34 -5.98
N THR A 8 -5.89 -6.15 -5.89
CA THR A 8 -7.19 -5.64 -5.48
C THR A 8 -7.13 -5.07 -4.07
N LEU A 9 -6.43 -5.75 -3.17
CA LEU A 9 -6.28 -5.25 -1.82
C LEU A 9 -5.52 -3.93 -1.79
N ILE A 10 -4.47 -3.82 -2.59
CA ILE A 10 -3.69 -2.59 -2.65
C ILE A 10 -4.55 -1.44 -3.15
N GLU A 11 -5.33 -1.70 -4.20
CA GLU A 11 -6.19 -0.65 -4.74
C GLU A 11 -7.26 -0.23 -3.76
N LYS A 12 -7.80 -1.19 -3.04
CA LYS A 12 -8.82 -0.90 -2.05
C LYS A 12 -8.25 -0.06 -0.91
N LYS A 13 -7.07 -0.41 -0.42
CA LYS A 13 -6.45 0.37 0.64
C LYS A 13 -6.10 1.77 0.17
N ARG A 14 -5.66 1.89 -1.08
CA ARG A 14 -5.34 3.20 -1.61
C ARG A 14 -6.59 4.09 -1.67
N ALA A 15 -7.70 3.52 -2.11
CA ALA A 15 -8.94 4.29 -2.17
C ALA A 15 -9.38 4.71 -0.77
N GLU A 16 -9.24 3.81 0.19
CA GLU A 16 -9.60 4.14 1.57
C GLU A 16 -8.71 5.23 2.12
N LEU A 17 -7.43 5.19 1.81
CA LEU A 17 -6.51 6.23 2.26
C LEU A 17 -6.92 7.58 1.70
N ILE A 18 -7.27 7.63 0.43
CA ILE A 18 -7.70 8.89 -0.17
C ILE A 18 -8.93 9.43 0.55
N GLN A 19 -9.89 8.56 0.84
CA GLN A 19 -11.08 8.99 1.56
C GLN A 19 -10.74 9.51 2.95
N VAL A 20 -9.89 8.80 3.66
CA VAL A 20 -9.49 9.22 4.99
C VAL A 20 -8.75 10.55 4.94
N ALA A 21 -7.89 10.71 3.94
CA ALA A 21 -7.13 11.95 3.82
C ALA A 21 -8.04 13.14 3.53
N ILE A 22 -9.07 12.92 2.74
CA ILE A 22 -10.02 13.98 2.45
C ILE A 22 -10.81 14.35 3.69
N THR A 23 -11.23 13.36 4.44
CA THR A 23 -12.08 13.59 5.60
C THR A 23 -11.31 14.07 6.82
N ASN A 24 -10.15 13.49 7.07
CA ASN A 24 -9.42 13.73 8.30
C ASN A 24 -8.08 14.43 8.12
N GLY A 25 -7.63 14.57 6.90
CA GLY A 25 -6.34 15.19 6.64
C GLY A 25 -5.24 14.15 6.55
N LEU A 26 -4.22 14.48 5.78
CA LEU A 26 -3.11 13.53 5.56
C LEU A 26 -2.30 13.33 6.82
N SER A 27 -2.32 14.27 7.73
CA SER A 27 -1.53 14.16 8.96
C SER A 27 -2.24 13.42 10.07
N SER A 28 -3.48 13.01 9.86
CA SER A 28 -4.19 12.36 10.93
C SER A 28 -3.59 10.98 11.21
N SER A 29 -3.74 10.52 12.44
CA SER A 29 -3.18 9.22 12.78
C SER A 29 -3.85 8.11 12.00
N ILE A 30 -5.11 8.30 11.62
CA ILE A 30 -5.80 7.30 10.81
C ILE A 30 -5.17 7.22 9.42
N ALA A 31 -4.89 8.37 8.81
CA ALA A 31 -4.27 8.38 7.50
C ALA A 31 -2.88 7.77 7.54
N ILE A 32 -2.13 8.05 8.59
CA ILE A 32 -0.80 7.48 8.74
C ILE A 32 -0.89 5.96 8.86
N ARG A 33 -1.87 5.48 9.62
CA ARG A 33 -2.04 4.04 9.76
C ARG A 33 -2.36 3.38 8.41
N TYR A 34 -3.27 3.97 7.64
CA TYR A 34 -3.60 3.42 6.34
C TYR A 34 -2.39 3.44 5.41
N SER A 35 -1.58 4.48 5.50
CA SER A 35 -0.36 4.55 4.70
C SER A 35 0.59 3.43 5.04
N GLN A 36 0.73 3.13 6.32
CA GLN A 36 1.61 2.05 6.73
C GLN A 36 1.09 0.70 6.26
N GLU A 37 -0.21 0.50 6.31
CA GLU A 37 -0.79 -0.74 5.82
C GLU A 37 -0.60 -0.87 4.31
N LEU A 38 -0.77 0.21 3.59
CA LEU A 38 -0.54 0.20 2.16
C LEU A 38 0.92 -0.11 1.84
N ASP A 39 1.84 0.50 2.59
CA ASP A 39 3.26 0.22 2.40
C ASP A 39 3.57 -1.25 2.62
N ASN A 40 2.96 -1.85 3.62
CA ASN A 40 3.16 -3.27 3.88
C ASN A 40 2.66 -4.12 2.73
N LEU A 41 1.51 -3.78 2.16
CA LEU A 41 0.99 -4.51 1.02
C LEU A 41 1.88 -4.34 -0.20
N LEU A 42 2.39 -3.14 -0.42
CA LEU A 42 3.29 -2.89 -1.54
C LEU A 42 4.60 -3.65 -1.36
N ASN A 43 5.12 -3.68 -0.14
CA ASN A 43 6.31 -4.45 0.13
C ASN A 43 6.09 -5.93 -0.13
N GLU A 44 4.95 -6.43 0.29
CA GLU A 44 4.62 -7.83 0.06
C GLU A 44 4.54 -8.13 -1.43
N TYR A 45 3.89 -7.24 -2.18
CA TYR A 45 3.78 -7.42 -3.61
C TYR A 45 5.15 -7.43 -4.27
N ASN A 46 5.99 -6.48 -3.90
CA ASN A 46 7.33 -6.40 -4.48
C ASN A 46 8.16 -7.62 -4.13
N ARG A 47 8.05 -8.09 -2.91
CA ARG A 47 8.82 -9.24 -2.48
C ARG A 47 8.42 -10.50 -3.22
N ILE A 48 7.15 -10.65 -3.49
CA ILE A 48 6.66 -11.87 -4.12
C ILE A 48 6.78 -11.83 -5.64
N TYR A 49 6.50 -10.69 -6.24
CA TYR A 49 6.36 -10.64 -7.69
C TYR A 49 7.41 -9.82 -8.39
N ILE A 50 8.06 -8.88 -7.72
CA ILE A 50 9.03 -8.01 -8.36
C ILE A 50 10.30 -7.96 -7.54
N LYS A 51 10.59 -8.99 -6.83
CA LYS A 51 11.65 -8.93 -5.85
C LYS A 51 13.01 -8.57 -6.40
N LYS A 52 13.27 -8.86 -7.64
CA LYS A 52 14.59 -8.56 -8.14
C LYS A 52 14.82 -7.09 -8.39
N VAL A 53 13.80 -6.33 -8.33
CA VAL A 53 13.95 -4.94 -8.65
C VAL A 53 14.67 -4.18 -7.58
N GLN A 54 14.49 -4.55 -6.39
CA GLN A 54 15.01 -3.73 -5.38
C GLN A 54 16.48 -3.73 -5.31
N THR A 55 17.11 -4.66 -5.87
CA THR A 55 18.51 -4.61 -5.77
C THR A 55 19.08 -3.45 -6.46
N ALA A 56 18.42 -3.03 -7.46
CA ALA A 56 18.98 -1.99 -8.17
C ALA A 56 19.05 -0.78 -7.38
N GLY A 57 18.41 -0.75 -6.53
CA GLY A 57 18.32 0.38 -5.93
C GLY A 57 19.47 0.99 -5.62
N PHE A 58 20.08 0.55 -5.64
CA PHE A 58 20.98 1.28 -5.26
C PHE A 58 21.66 0.82 -4.53
#